data_aba4a698a211bf79e48a2180ec1bab2d
#
_entry.id   aba4a698a211bf79e48a2180ec1bab2d
#
_cell.length_a   1.000
_cell.length_b   1.000
_cell.length_c   1.000
_cell.angle_alpha   90.00
_cell.angle_beta   90.00
_cell.angle_gamma   90.00
#
_symmetry.space_group_name_H-M   'P 1'
#
loop_
_entity.id
_entity.type
_entity.pdbx_description
1 polymer ?
#
loop_
_entity_poly.entity_id
_entity_poly.type
_entity_poly.pdbx_seq_one_letter_code
_entity_poly.pdbx_strand_id
1 'polypeptide(L)' 'MRPETRQSMEMLFAAKWNLPKAARNCNLTNKEMKITFNEYCRMNPPTWNPE' A
#
# COMPACT_ATOMS: atom_id res chain seq x y z
N MET A 1 -2.09 -12.81 -1.92
CA MET A 1 -1.35 -11.58 -2.25
C MET A 1 0.11 -11.92 -2.42
N ARG A 2 0.74 -11.36 -3.44
CA ARG A 2 2.14 -11.68 -3.68
C ARG A 2 3.02 -10.97 -2.66
N PRO A 3 4.19 -11.52 -2.39
CA PRO A 3 5.07 -10.89 -1.39
C PRO A 3 5.45 -9.46 -1.74
N GLU A 4 5.72 -9.17 -3.00
CA GLU A 4 6.11 -7.82 -3.37
C GLU A 4 4.92 -6.86 -3.24
N THR A 5 3.71 -7.32 -3.48
CA THR A 5 2.53 -6.49 -3.31
C THR A 5 2.34 -6.18 -1.83
N ARG A 6 2.50 -7.18 -1.00
CA ARG A 6 2.37 -6.99 0.44
C ARG A 6 3.44 -6.02 0.96
N GLN A 7 4.67 -6.17 0.49
CA GLN A 7 5.73 -5.27 0.89
C GLN A 7 5.42 -3.83 0.49
N SER A 8 4.91 -3.65 -0.73
CA SER A 8 4.54 -2.31 -1.19
C SER A 8 3.44 -1.72 -0.35
N MET A 9 2.45 -2.53 0.02
CA MET A 9 1.38 -2.06 0.87
C MET A 9 1.91 -1.63 2.23
N GLU A 10 2.79 -2.42 2.81
CA GLU A 10 3.35 -2.10 4.11
C GLU A 10 4.20 -0.82 4.06
N MET A 11 4.96 -0.65 3.00
CA MET A 11 5.77 0.54 2.86
C MET A 11 4.94 1.79 2.64
N LEU A 12 3.85 1.66 1.88
CA LEU A 12 2.92 2.76 1.72
C LEU A 12 2.24 3.09 3.06
N PHE A 13 1.83 2.08 3.78
CA PHE A 13 1.15 2.26 5.05
C PHE A 13 2.06 2.95 6.05
N ALA A 14 3.36 2.62 6.02
CA ALA A 14 4.34 3.25 6.89
C ALA A 14 4.85 4.57 6.33
N ALA A 15 4.37 4.99 5.19
CA ALA A 15 4.76 6.23 4.53
C ALA A 15 6.26 6.25 4.19
N LYS A 16 6.84 5.10 3.95
CA LYS A 16 8.24 5.03 3.56
C LYS A 16 8.42 5.13 2.06
N TRP A 17 7.41 4.73 1.30
CA TRP A 17 7.43 4.83 -0.15
C TRP A 17 6.24 5.67 -0.58
N ASN A 18 6.38 6.36 -1.70
CA ASN A 18 5.22 7.03 -2.28
C ASN A 18 4.51 6.07 -3.22
N LEU A 19 3.35 6.48 -3.69
CA LEU A 19 2.51 5.62 -4.50
C LEU A 19 3.20 5.16 -5.78
N PRO A 20 3.85 6.03 -6.55
CA PRO A 20 4.50 5.58 -7.79
C PRO A 20 5.57 4.54 -7.55
N LYS A 21 6.33 4.68 -6.48
CA LYS A 21 7.39 3.73 -6.19
C LYS A 21 6.81 2.38 -5.81
N ALA A 22 5.77 2.38 -5.00
CA ALA A 22 5.14 1.13 -4.59
C ALA A 22 4.50 0.44 -5.79
N ALA A 23 3.85 1.20 -6.66
CA ALA A 23 3.24 0.65 -7.86
C ALA A 23 4.28 -0.01 -8.75
N ARG A 24 5.44 0.64 -8.88
CA ARG A 24 6.50 0.10 -9.70
C ARG A 24 7.03 -1.20 -9.13
N ASN A 25 7.13 -1.29 -7.83
CA ASN A 25 7.62 -2.49 -7.18
C ASN A 25 6.71 -3.69 -7.41
N CYS A 26 5.41 -3.44 -7.55
CA CYS A 26 4.45 -4.51 -7.81
C CYS A 26 4.08 -4.62 -9.26
N ASN A 27 4.67 -3.81 -10.12
CA ASN A 27 4.35 -3.85 -11.55
C ASN A 27 2.90 -3.46 -11.81
N LEU A 28 2.40 -2.51 -11.08
CA LEU A 28 1.04 -2.01 -11.26
C LEU A 28 1.09 -0.56 -11.71
N THR A 29 -0.01 -0.09 -12.30
CA THR A 29 -0.12 1.33 -12.61
C THR A 29 -0.44 2.09 -11.34
N ASN A 30 -0.23 3.39 -11.36
CA ASN A 30 -0.56 4.22 -10.20
C ASN A 30 -2.02 4.08 -9.83
N LYS A 31 -2.89 4.01 -10.81
CA LYS A 31 -4.32 3.88 -10.56
C LYS A 31 -4.64 2.56 -9.91
N GLU A 32 -4.06 1.48 -10.42
CA GLU A 32 -4.29 0.17 -9.85
C GLU A 32 -3.73 0.08 -8.44
N MET A 33 -2.58 0.68 -8.22
CA MET A 33 -1.98 0.68 -6.91
C MET A 33 -2.84 1.43 -5.91
N LYS A 34 -3.42 2.54 -6.32
CA LYS A 34 -4.28 3.32 -5.47
C LYS A 34 -5.50 2.52 -5.03
N ILE A 35 -6.12 1.82 -5.97
CA ILE A 35 -7.28 1.00 -5.67
C ILE A 35 -6.91 -0.13 -4.71
N THR A 36 -5.79 -0.79 -5.00
CA THR A 36 -5.34 -1.89 -4.18
C THR A 36 -5.01 -1.42 -2.76
N PHE A 37 -4.37 -0.29 -2.65
CA PHE A 37 -4.02 0.25 -1.34
C PHE A 37 -5.26 0.65 -0.56
N ASN A 38 -6.25 1.22 -1.22
CA ASN A 38 -7.50 1.55 -0.57
C ASN A 38 -8.17 0.32 0.00
N GLU A 39 -8.17 -0.78 -0.73
CA GLU A 39 -8.73 -2.02 -0.25
C GLU A 39 -7.93 -2.58 0.92
N TYR A 40 -6.62 -2.47 0.84
CA TYR A 40 -5.77 -2.92 1.93
C TYR A 40 -6.08 -2.15 3.21
N CYS A 41 -6.21 -0.83 3.10
CA CYS A 41 -6.53 0.00 4.26
C CYS A 41 -7.90 -0.30 4.83
N ARG A 42 -8.82 -0.69 3.97
CA ARG A 42 -10.16 -1.02 4.42
C ARG A 42 -10.17 -2.32 5.23
N MET A 43 -9.35 -3.29 4.81
CA MET A 43 -9.28 -4.56 5.52
C MET A 43 -8.36 -4.47 6.73
N ASN A 44 -7.39 -3.56 6.70
CA ASN A 44 -6.45 -3.38 7.79
C ASN A 44 -6.38 -1.92 8.17
N PRO A 45 -7.39 -1.40 8.86
CA PRO A 45 -7.40 0.02 9.18
C PRO A 45 -6.24 0.39 10.07
N PRO A 46 -5.69 1.56 9.88
CA PRO A 46 -4.55 1.99 10.68
C PRO A 46 -4.97 2.14 12.12
N THR A 47 -4.14 1.62 12.99
CA THR A 47 -4.43 1.79 14.38
C THR A 47 -3.59 2.89 14.85
N TRP A 48 -3.58 4.00 14.28
CA TRP A 48 -2.90 5.10 14.84
C TRP A 48 -3.72 5.65 15.83
N ASN A 49 -3.88 5.20 16.88
CA ASN A 49 -4.63 5.66 17.84
C ASN A 49 -3.88 6.39 18.70
N PRO A 50 -3.86 7.50 18.65
CA PRO A 50 -3.09 8.28 19.53
C PRO A 50 -3.68 8.19 20.79
N GLU A 51 -4.37 7.82 21.20
CA GLU A 51 -4.85 7.86 22.40
C GLU A 51 -4.15 8.27 23.23
#